data_866cd3d416b3f771d77c6aa341b78fa4
#
_entry.id   866cd3d416b3f771d77c6aa341b78fa4
#
_cell.length_a   1.000
_cell.length_b   1.000
_cell.length_c   1.000
_cell.angle_alpha   90.00
_cell.angle_beta   90.00
_cell.angle_gamma   90.00
#
_symmetry.space_group_name_H-M   'P 1'
#
loop_
_entity.id
_entity.type
_entity.pdbx_description
1 polymer ?
#
loop_
_entity_poly.entity_id
_entity_poly.type
_entity_poly.pdbx_seq_one_letter_code
_entity_poly.pdbx_strand_id
1 'polypeptide(L)'
;MHQKQNPAGFYTKGEEIFNAVSHGAGSVLAIGGTGALVALAAALANWRTVLICLVYGLSLVVLYTMSTLYHAFPFEGVKRLFRVFDHSSIYLLIAGSYTPFTLILLDGTWKGPVICGVVWAAALLGVTLNAVSVERFEKFSMLLYIAMGWAVVFAVGDVVRALPPAGFWHLLLGGVSYTGGIVFYAWHKKGRVHYMHGVWHLFVLLGSVLHYLCILLYVLPRAYA
;
A
#
# COMPACT_ATOMS: atom_id res chain seq x y z
N MET A 1 10.58 26.14 25.60
CA MET A 1 10.15 24.80 26.04
C MET A 1 10.72 23.77 25.05
N HIS A 2 11.81 23.07 25.42
CA HIS A 2 12.32 21.96 24.61
C HIS A 2 11.29 20.83 24.68
N GLN A 3 10.60 20.56 23.56
CA GLN A 3 9.79 19.35 23.44
C GLN A 3 10.73 18.16 23.60
N LYS A 4 10.50 17.34 24.62
CA LYS A 4 11.20 16.07 24.81
C LYS A 4 10.95 15.21 23.56
N GLN A 5 11.98 15.06 22.73
CA GLN A 5 11.95 14.08 21.66
C GLN A 5 11.72 12.69 22.28
N ASN A 6 10.82 11.91 21.71
CA ASN A 6 10.59 10.53 22.11
C ASN A 6 11.92 9.77 21.96
N PRO A 7 12.31 8.83 22.85
CA PRO A 7 13.60 8.11 22.78
C PRO A 7 13.87 7.39 21.45
N ALA A 8 12.84 7.14 20.65
CA ALA A 8 12.97 6.65 19.25
C ALA A 8 13.25 7.77 18.23
N GLY A 9 13.40 9.02 18.65
CA GLY A 9 14.15 10.10 17.99
C GLY A 9 13.52 10.85 16.83
N PHE A 10 12.37 10.44 16.25
CA PHE A 10 11.96 10.98 14.94
C PHE A 10 10.68 11.82 14.94
N TYR A 11 9.73 11.62 15.86
CA TYR A 11 8.44 12.27 15.86
C TYR A 11 8.11 12.92 17.20
N THR A 12 7.44 14.07 17.18
CA THR A 12 6.82 14.64 18.37
C THR A 12 5.61 13.81 18.79
N LYS A 13 5.14 13.95 20.03
CA LYS A 13 3.93 13.25 20.49
C LYS A 13 2.70 13.58 19.62
N GLY A 14 2.58 14.82 19.14
CA GLY A 14 1.49 15.22 18.25
C GLY A 14 1.56 14.54 16.88
N GLU A 15 2.77 14.42 16.32
CA GLU A 15 2.97 13.70 15.07
C GLU A 15 2.66 12.20 15.20
N GLU A 16 3.07 11.56 16.31
CA GLU A 16 2.74 10.15 16.57
C GLU A 16 1.22 9.93 16.66
N ILE A 17 0.51 10.82 17.35
CA ILE A 17 -0.96 10.75 17.45
C ILE A 17 -1.59 10.92 16.05
N PHE A 18 -1.15 11.92 15.30
CA PHE A 18 -1.68 12.18 13.97
C PHE A 18 -1.43 10.98 13.03
N ASN A 19 -0.23 10.42 13.05
CA ASN A 19 0.15 9.25 12.24
C ASN A 19 -0.67 8.02 12.64
N ALA A 20 -0.80 7.74 13.94
CA ALA A 20 -1.60 6.63 14.44
C ALA A 20 -3.09 6.76 14.08
N VAL A 21 -3.67 7.96 14.22
CA VAL A 21 -5.09 8.21 13.93
C VAL A 21 -5.37 8.14 12.43
N SER A 22 -4.52 8.73 11.59
CA SER A 22 -4.71 8.71 10.12
C SER A 22 -4.70 7.28 9.56
N HIS A 23 -3.73 6.46 9.94
CA HIS A 23 -3.68 5.06 9.51
C HIS A 23 -4.66 4.16 10.29
N GLY A 24 -5.02 4.50 11.52
CA GLY A 24 -6.10 3.84 12.26
C GLY A 24 -7.44 3.95 11.53
N ALA A 25 -7.78 5.14 11.04
CA ALA A 25 -8.95 5.33 10.16
C ALA A 25 -8.81 4.49 8.87
N GLY A 26 -7.63 4.46 8.27
CA GLY A 26 -7.31 3.60 7.13
C GLY A 26 -7.54 2.11 7.42
N SER A 27 -7.18 1.64 8.62
CA SER A 27 -7.39 0.24 9.03
C SER A 27 -8.88 -0.11 9.11
N VAL A 28 -9.70 0.76 9.68
CA VAL A 28 -11.17 0.55 9.73
C VAL A 28 -11.76 0.50 8.33
N LEU A 29 -11.38 1.43 7.45
CA LEU A 29 -11.82 1.44 6.06
C LEU A 29 -11.34 0.19 5.31
N ALA A 30 -10.11 -0.26 5.53
CA ALA A 30 -9.55 -1.46 4.91
C ALA A 30 -10.30 -2.73 5.35
N ILE A 31 -10.66 -2.86 6.63
CA ILE A 31 -11.43 -4.00 7.13
C ILE A 31 -12.82 -4.03 6.49
N GLY A 32 -13.55 -2.91 6.53
CA GLY A 32 -14.88 -2.81 5.91
C GLY A 32 -14.84 -3.02 4.39
N GLY A 33 -13.86 -2.40 3.72
CA GLY A 33 -13.65 -2.55 2.28
C GLY A 33 -13.28 -3.97 1.86
N THR A 34 -12.44 -4.66 2.65
CA THR A 34 -12.11 -6.08 2.42
C THR A 34 -13.36 -6.94 2.52
N GLY A 35 -14.15 -6.74 3.57
CA GLY A 35 -15.42 -7.46 3.75
C GLY A 35 -16.36 -7.26 2.56
N ALA A 36 -16.51 -6.03 2.08
CA ALA A 36 -17.36 -5.73 0.93
C ALA A 36 -16.86 -6.39 -0.37
N LEU A 37 -15.55 -6.29 -0.69
CA LEU A 37 -14.97 -6.94 -1.88
C LEU A 37 -15.13 -8.45 -1.85
N VAL A 38 -14.82 -9.08 -0.70
CA VAL A 38 -14.92 -10.53 -0.54
C VAL A 38 -16.37 -10.99 -0.63
N ALA A 39 -17.31 -10.28 0.00
CA ALA A 39 -18.73 -10.61 -0.07
C ALA A 39 -19.29 -10.51 -1.51
N LEU A 40 -18.92 -9.44 -2.24
CA LEU A 40 -19.31 -9.28 -3.64
C LEU A 40 -18.69 -10.36 -4.54
N ALA A 41 -17.41 -10.66 -4.36
CA ALA A 41 -16.73 -11.71 -5.10
C ALA A 41 -17.36 -13.11 -4.84
N ALA A 42 -17.73 -13.38 -3.59
CA ALA A 42 -18.39 -14.64 -3.21
C ALA A 42 -19.82 -14.76 -3.78
N ALA A 43 -20.53 -13.63 -3.85
CA ALA A 43 -21.93 -13.61 -4.34
C ALA A 43 -22.00 -13.63 -5.87
N LEU A 44 -21.06 -13.00 -6.58
CA LEU A 44 -21.19 -12.70 -8.01
C LEU A 44 -20.16 -13.39 -8.90
N ALA A 45 -19.05 -13.88 -8.35
CA ALA A 45 -17.95 -14.46 -9.13
C ALA A 45 -17.63 -15.91 -8.70
N ASN A 46 -16.37 -16.20 -8.47
CA ASN A 46 -15.87 -17.54 -8.13
C ASN A 46 -14.83 -17.49 -7.01
N TRP A 47 -14.45 -18.67 -6.47
CA TRP A 47 -13.50 -18.79 -5.36
C TRP A 47 -12.11 -18.18 -5.67
N ARG A 48 -11.65 -18.24 -6.93
CA ARG A 48 -10.39 -17.61 -7.38
C ARG A 48 -10.45 -16.10 -7.18
N THR A 49 -11.55 -15.47 -7.59
CA THR A 49 -11.77 -14.03 -7.42
C THR A 49 -11.88 -13.65 -5.94
N VAL A 50 -12.53 -14.49 -5.12
CA VAL A 50 -12.57 -14.31 -3.66
C VAL A 50 -11.17 -14.27 -3.07
N LEU A 51 -10.29 -15.22 -3.44
CA LEU A 51 -8.90 -15.24 -2.96
C LEU A 51 -8.10 -14.02 -3.42
N ILE A 52 -8.27 -13.59 -4.67
CA ILE A 52 -7.62 -12.39 -5.22
C ILE A 52 -8.04 -11.14 -4.42
N CYS A 53 -9.33 -10.97 -4.18
CA CYS A 53 -9.86 -9.86 -3.39
C CYS A 53 -9.39 -9.91 -1.92
N LEU A 54 -9.32 -11.11 -1.35
CA LEU A 54 -8.83 -11.33 0.01
C LEU A 54 -7.35 -10.96 0.15
N VAL A 55 -6.49 -11.39 -0.79
CA VAL A 55 -5.05 -11.04 -0.79
C VAL A 55 -4.86 -9.53 -0.84
N TYR A 56 -5.57 -8.83 -1.73
CA TYR A 56 -5.55 -7.38 -1.80
C TYR A 56 -6.04 -6.73 -0.51
N GLY A 57 -7.22 -7.13 -0.04
CA GLY A 57 -7.82 -6.56 1.17
C GLY A 57 -6.94 -6.77 2.41
N LEU A 58 -6.40 -7.98 2.61
CA LEU A 58 -5.49 -8.26 3.72
C LEU A 58 -4.22 -7.43 3.64
N SER A 59 -3.68 -7.16 2.46
CA SER A 59 -2.51 -6.29 2.32
C SER A 59 -2.77 -4.86 2.81
N LEU A 60 -3.97 -4.30 2.54
CA LEU A 60 -4.42 -3.01 3.09
C LEU A 60 -4.55 -3.06 4.62
N VAL A 61 -5.24 -4.08 5.14
CA VAL A 61 -5.45 -4.25 6.59
C VAL A 61 -4.11 -4.35 7.31
N VAL A 62 -3.18 -5.16 6.80
CA VAL A 62 -1.85 -5.34 7.38
C VAL A 62 -1.08 -4.03 7.39
N LEU A 63 -1.00 -3.31 6.26
CA LEU A 63 -0.29 -2.04 6.20
C LEU A 63 -0.83 -1.05 7.22
N TYR A 64 -2.12 -0.76 7.19
CA TYR A 64 -2.70 0.27 8.04
C TYR A 64 -2.64 -0.10 9.52
N THR A 65 -2.84 -1.38 9.85
CA THR A 65 -2.75 -1.85 11.23
C THR A 65 -1.32 -1.79 11.76
N MET A 66 -0.33 -2.29 10.99
CA MET A 66 1.07 -2.26 11.43
C MET A 66 1.60 -0.84 11.60
N SER A 67 1.23 0.06 10.70
CA SER A 67 1.58 1.48 10.80
C SER A 67 0.92 2.15 12.00
N THR A 68 -0.37 1.90 12.23
CA THR A 68 -1.06 2.39 13.42
C THR A 68 -0.37 1.95 14.71
N LEU A 69 -0.03 0.68 14.83
CA LEU A 69 0.63 0.11 16.00
C LEU A 69 2.05 0.66 16.18
N TYR A 70 2.80 0.84 15.09
CA TYR A 70 4.12 1.49 15.13
C TYR A 70 4.07 2.87 15.75
N HIS A 71 3.09 3.69 15.37
CA HIS A 71 2.95 5.06 15.88
C HIS A 71 2.26 5.12 17.25
N ALA A 72 1.39 4.18 17.59
CA ALA A 72 0.66 4.17 18.86
C ALA A 72 1.50 3.70 20.05
N PHE A 73 2.44 2.76 19.86
CA PHE A 73 3.21 2.22 20.97
C PHE A 73 4.33 3.16 21.41
N PRO A 74 4.43 3.50 22.72
CA PRO A 74 5.48 4.33 23.25
C PRO A 74 6.74 3.55 23.66
N PHE A 75 6.67 2.21 23.74
CA PHE A 75 7.75 1.34 24.24
C PHE A 75 8.78 1.10 23.16
N GLU A 76 10.04 1.47 23.39
CA GLU A 76 11.11 1.45 22.39
C GLU A 76 11.32 0.08 21.73
N GLY A 77 11.35 -1.01 22.50
CA GLY A 77 11.52 -2.37 21.97
C GLY A 77 10.37 -2.80 21.06
N VAL A 78 9.13 -2.55 21.49
CA VAL A 78 7.92 -2.83 20.71
C VAL A 78 7.87 -1.95 19.45
N LYS A 79 8.20 -0.67 19.58
CA LYS A 79 8.23 0.28 18.46
C LYS A 79 9.25 -0.12 17.40
N ARG A 80 10.43 -0.62 17.78
CA ARG A 80 11.42 -1.16 16.83
C ARG A 80 10.87 -2.34 16.03
N LEU A 81 10.17 -3.27 16.69
CA LEU A 81 9.55 -4.40 16.02
C LEU A 81 8.46 -3.94 15.03
N PHE A 82 7.55 -3.10 15.49
CA PHE A 82 6.47 -2.60 14.62
C PHE A 82 6.98 -1.71 13.48
N ARG A 83 8.11 -1.05 13.62
CA ARG A 83 8.76 -0.34 12.53
C ARG A 83 9.17 -1.27 11.39
N VAL A 84 9.67 -2.47 11.71
CA VAL A 84 9.98 -3.47 10.68
C VAL A 84 8.71 -3.92 9.96
N PHE A 85 7.63 -4.17 10.69
CA PHE A 85 6.35 -4.57 10.10
C PHE A 85 5.73 -3.45 9.27
N ASP A 86 5.72 -2.21 9.75
CA ASP A 86 5.23 -1.03 9.05
C ASP A 86 5.93 -0.87 7.69
N HIS A 87 7.27 -0.83 7.67
CA HIS A 87 8.03 -0.68 6.43
C HIS A 87 7.92 -1.90 5.50
N SER A 88 7.84 -3.11 6.06
CA SER A 88 7.69 -4.34 5.27
C SER A 88 6.31 -4.47 4.65
N SER A 89 5.27 -3.98 5.33
CA SER A 89 3.89 -4.04 4.84
C SER A 89 3.65 -3.17 3.59
N ILE A 90 4.50 -2.17 3.31
CA ILE A 90 4.47 -1.39 2.07
C ILE A 90 4.69 -2.31 0.86
N TYR A 91 5.65 -3.23 0.93
CA TYR A 91 5.88 -4.21 -0.12
C TYR A 91 4.67 -5.11 -0.35
N LEU A 92 4.05 -5.56 0.76
CA LEU A 92 2.85 -6.39 0.70
C LEU A 92 1.66 -5.63 0.10
N LEU A 93 1.51 -4.34 0.43
CA LEU A 93 0.46 -3.51 -0.17
C LEU A 93 0.67 -3.35 -1.68
N ILE A 94 1.89 -3.08 -2.14
CA ILE A 94 2.17 -2.95 -3.56
C ILE A 94 1.84 -4.27 -4.26
N ALA A 95 2.38 -5.40 -3.80
CA ALA A 95 2.13 -6.70 -4.43
C ALA A 95 0.65 -7.12 -4.34
N GLY A 96 0.01 -6.88 -3.21
CA GLY A 96 -1.41 -7.12 -3.01
C GLY A 96 -2.29 -6.32 -3.97
N SER A 97 -1.99 -5.02 -4.18
CA SER A 97 -2.73 -4.18 -5.11
C SER A 97 -2.55 -4.62 -6.57
N TYR A 98 -1.38 -5.14 -6.95
CA TYR A 98 -1.17 -5.72 -8.29
C TYR A 98 -2.00 -6.98 -8.53
N THR A 99 -2.31 -7.76 -7.49
CA THR A 99 -2.97 -9.07 -7.62
C THR A 99 -4.30 -9.00 -8.40
N PRO A 100 -5.28 -8.11 -8.10
CA PRO A 100 -6.50 -8.01 -8.89
C PRO A 100 -6.26 -7.41 -10.29
N PHE A 101 -5.35 -6.44 -10.46
CA PHE A 101 -5.06 -5.88 -11.79
C PHE A 101 -4.42 -6.90 -12.71
N THR A 102 -3.55 -7.76 -12.19
CA THR A 102 -2.84 -8.76 -13.01
C THR A 102 -3.65 -10.02 -13.23
N LEU A 103 -4.41 -10.49 -12.24
CA LEU A 103 -5.09 -11.79 -12.29
C LEU A 103 -6.58 -11.72 -12.65
N ILE A 104 -7.19 -10.51 -12.66
CA ILE A 104 -8.56 -10.30 -13.13
C ILE A 104 -8.56 -9.42 -14.38
N LEU A 105 -7.98 -8.19 -14.31
CA LEU A 105 -8.03 -7.24 -15.42
C LEU A 105 -7.22 -7.72 -16.62
N LEU A 106 -6.03 -8.31 -16.39
CA LEU A 106 -5.14 -8.84 -17.44
C LEU A 106 -5.28 -10.35 -17.62
N ASP A 107 -6.40 -10.94 -17.15
CA ASP A 107 -6.67 -12.37 -17.36
C ASP A 107 -6.68 -12.70 -18.85
N GLY A 108 -6.17 -13.89 -19.22
CA GLY A 108 -5.98 -14.29 -20.61
C GLY A 108 -4.74 -13.70 -21.30
N THR A 109 -3.97 -12.82 -20.63
CA THR A 109 -2.68 -12.34 -21.15
C THR A 109 -1.50 -13.00 -20.42
N TRP A 110 -0.38 -13.22 -21.13
CA TRP A 110 0.83 -13.74 -20.50
C TRP A 110 1.48 -12.72 -19.54
N LYS A 111 1.22 -11.42 -19.74
CA LYS A 111 1.78 -10.34 -18.93
C LYS A 111 1.21 -10.34 -17.50
N GLY A 112 -0.08 -10.68 -17.34
CA GLY A 112 -0.73 -10.71 -16.02
C GLY A 112 0.05 -11.57 -15.01
N PRO A 113 0.16 -12.89 -15.19
CA PRO A 113 0.86 -13.75 -14.23
C PRO A 113 2.35 -13.43 -14.12
N VAL A 114 3.02 -13.00 -15.18
CA VAL A 114 4.45 -12.63 -15.13
C VAL A 114 4.67 -11.40 -14.26
N ILE A 115 3.91 -10.31 -14.46
CA ILE A 115 4.03 -9.10 -13.63
C ILE A 115 3.67 -9.42 -12.18
N CYS A 116 2.61 -10.20 -11.94
CA CYS A 116 2.23 -10.64 -10.59
C CYS A 116 3.39 -11.37 -9.90
N GLY A 117 3.98 -12.36 -10.57
CA GLY A 117 5.10 -13.13 -10.02
C GLY A 117 6.34 -12.28 -9.73
N VAL A 118 6.71 -11.39 -10.65
CA VAL A 118 7.86 -10.49 -10.48
C VAL A 118 7.64 -9.54 -9.30
N VAL A 119 6.46 -8.92 -9.20
CA VAL A 119 6.15 -7.98 -8.11
C VAL A 119 6.09 -8.69 -6.76
N TRP A 120 5.53 -9.90 -6.67
CA TRP A 120 5.55 -10.69 -5.44
C TRP A 120 6.96 -11.16 -5.05
N ALA A 121 7.79 -11.59 -6.02
CA ALA A 121 9.19 -11.94 -5.75
C ALA A 121 9.99 -10.73 -5.23
N ALA A 122 9.80 -9.55 -5.83
CA ALA A 122 10.39 -8.30 -5.36
C ALA A 122 9.90 -7.92 -3.96
N ALA A 123 8.61 -8.15 -3.65
CA ALA A 123 8.05 -7.92 -2.33
C ALA A 123 8.69 -8.83 -1.27
N LEU A 124 8.83 -10.11 -1.55
CA LEU A 124 9.49 -11.06 -0.64
C LEU A 124 10.96 -10.68 -0.38
N LEU A 125 11.69 -10.28 -1.42
CA LEU A 125 13.05 -9.76 -1.28
C LEU A 125 13.07 -8.52 -0.37
N GLY A 126 12.20 -7.55 -0.62
CA GLY A 126 12.12 -6.31 0.15
C GLY A 126 11.77 -6.54 1.64
N VAL A 127 10.79 -7.42 1.91
CA VAL A 127 10.43 -7.84 3.28
C VAL A 127 11.63 -8.47 3.98
N THR A 128 12.36 -9.37 3.30
CA THR A 128 13.55 -10.03 3.85
C THR A 128 14.65 -9.01 4.19
N LEU A 129 14.91 -8.05 3.30
CA LEU A 129 15.92 -7.01 3.55
C LEU A 129 15.51 -6.09 4.71
N ASN A 130 14.25 -5.70 4.83
CA ASN A 130 13.75 -4.93 5.96
C ASN A 130 13.80 -5.70 7.28
N ALA A 131 13.57 -7.02 7.25
CA ALA A 131 13.73 -7.87 8.43
C ALA A 131 15.18 -7.93 8.93
N VAL A 132 16.15 -7.81 8.03
CA VAL A 132 17.57 -7.71 8.40
C VAL A 132 17.91 -6.33 8.97
N SER A 133 17.56 -5.25 8.28
CA SER A 133 17.73 -3.87 8.78
C SER A 133 16.98 -2.87 7.89
N VAL A 134 15.98 -2.23 8.44
CA VAL A 134 15.24 -1.15 7.77
C VAL A 134 16.17 0.02 7.43
N GLU A 135 17.07 0.40 8.36
CA GLU A 135 17.95 1.55 8.20
C GLU A 135 18.97 1.34 7.07
N ARG A 136 19.57 0.15 7.04
CA ARG A 136 20.61 -0.19 6.06
C ARG A 136 20.05 -0.20 4.64
N PHE A 137 18.83 -0.70 4.47
CA PHE A 137 18.23 -0.91 3.16
C PHE A 137 17.22 0.17 2.76
N GLU A 138 17.08 1.24 3.54
CA GLU A 138 16.06 2.27 3.32
C GLU A 138 16.07 2.88 1.91
N LYS A 139 17.23 3.30 1.40
CA LYS A 139 17.33 3.88 0.05
C LYS A 139 16.99 2.86 -1.03
N PHE A 140 17.43 1.62 -0.85
CA PHE A 140 17.10 0.52 -1.75
C PHE A 140 15.58 0.25 -1.73
N SER A 141 14.98 0.20 -0.53
CA SER A 141 13.53 0.02 -0.36
C SER A 141 12.73 1.08 -1.08
N MET A 142 13.12 2.35 -0.96
CA MET A 142 12.44 3.45 -1.67
C MET A 142 12.49 3.29 -3.19
N LEU A 143 13.64 2.92 -3.75
CA LEU A 143 13.79 2.65 -5.18
C LEU A 143 12.94 1.45 -5.61
N LEU A 144 12.94 0.39 -4.79
CA LEU A 144 12.19 -0.82 -5.09
C LEU A 144 10.67 -0.59 -5.01
N TYR A 145 10.18 0.23 -4.05
CA TYR A 145 8.76 0.63 -4.01
C TYR A 145 8.34 1.34 -5.30
N ILE A 146 9.16 2.29 -5.79
CA ILE A 146 8.89 3.01 -7.04
C ILE A 146 8.90 2.04 -8.22
N ALA A 147 9.94 1.22 -8.34
CA ALA A 147 10.06 0.26 -9.44
C ALA A 147 8.89 -0.73 -9.48
N MET A 148 8.50 -1.29 -8.33
CA MET A 148 7.34 -2.16 -8.20
C MET A 148 6.04 -1.40 -8.53
N GLY A 149 5.84 -0.20 -7.99
CA GLY A 149 4.62 0.58 -8.19
C GLY A 149 4.38 0.97 -9.65
N TRP A 150 5.44 1.15 -10.43
CA TRP A 150 5.36 1.50 -11.85
C TRP A 150 5.54 0.30 -12.80
N ALA A 151 5.62 -0.93 -12.31
CA ALA A 151 5.71 -2.14 -13.15
C ALA A 151 4.52 -2.28 -14.12
N VAL A 152 3.38 -1.64 -13.85
CA VAL A 152 2.21 -1.57 -14.74
C VAL A 152 2.53 -0.97 -16.11
N VAL A 153 3.59 -0.18 -16.25
CA VAL A 153 4.03 0.43 -17.52
C VAL A 153 4.31 -0.63 -18.58
N PHE A 154 4.80 -1.82 -18.20
CA PHE A 154 5.04 -2.95 -19.13
C PHE A 154 3.75 -3.54 -19.72
N ALA A 155 2.59 -3.24 -19.13
CA ALA A 155 1.28 -3.67 -19.61
C ALA A 155 0.32 -2.49 -19.86
N VAL A 156 0.83 -1.25 -19.95
CA VAL A 156 -0.03 -0.05 -20.05
C VAL A 156 -1.01 -0.11 -21.22
N GLY A 157 -0.58 -0.61 -22.38
CA GLY A 157 -1.45 -0.77 -23.55
C GLY A 157 -2.60 -1.76 -23.30
N ASP A 158 -2.35 -2.83 -22.55
CA ASP A 158 -3.38 -3.81 -22.18
C ASP A 158 -4.34 -3.23 -21.15
N VAL A 159 -3.80 -2.49 -20.16
CA VAL A 159 -4.58 -1.80 -19.13
C VAL A 159 -5.51 -0.75 -19.75
N VAL A 160 -5.01 0.08 -20.68
CA VAL A 160 -5.82 1.12 -21.35
C VAL A 160 -6.93 0.49 -22.19
N ARG A 161 -6.69 -0.65 -22.84
CA ARG A 161 -7.74 -1.38 -23.57
C ARG A 161 -8.77 -2.05 -22.66
N ALA A 162 -8.34 -2.47 -21.48
CA ALA A 162 -9.18 -3.19 -20.55
C ALA A 162 -10.02 -2.27 -19.65
N LEU A 163 -9.54 -1.10 -19.26
CA LEU A 163 -10.25 -0.17 -18.38
C LEU A 163 -10.99 0.91 -19.18
N PRO A 164 -12.21 1.29 -18.74
CA PRO A 164 -12.82 2.53 -19.24
C PRO A 164 -11.98 3.74 -18.76
N PRO A 165 -12.13 4.91 -19.42
CA PRO A 165 -11.32 6.11 -19.06
C PRO A 165 -11.37 6.46 -17.57
N ALA A 166 -12.53 6.37 -16.92
CA ALA A 166 -12.67 6.63 -15.50
C ALA A 166 -11.84 5.63 -14.65
N GLY A 167 -11.86 4.33 -14.98
CA GLY A 167 -11.06 3.31 -14.31
C GLY A 167 -9.56 3.56 -14.47
N PHE A 168 -9.12 3.93 -15.68
CA PHE A 168 -7.73 4.31 -15.94
C PHE A 168 -7.26 5.50 -15.10
N TRP A 169 -8.10 6.53 -15.00
CA TRP A 169 -7.79 7.69 -14.16
C TRP A 169 -7.71 7.35 -12.66
N HIS A 170 -8.58 6.48 -12.14
CA HIS A 170 -8.47 5.99 -10.76
C HIS A 170 -7.13 5.28 -10.52
N LEU A 171 -6.74 4.40 -11.44
CA LEU A 171 -5.46 3.68 -11.35
C LEU A 171 -4.26 4.64 -11.40
N LEU A 172 -4.24 5.54 -12.40
CA LEU A 172 -3.15 6.49 -12.60
C LEU A 172 -3.00 7.46 -11.42
N LEU A 173 -4.10 8.09 -11.00
CA LEU A 173 -4.09 9.06 -9.88
C LEU A 173 -3.75 8.37 -8.56
N GLY A 174 -4.14 7.11 -8.39
CA GLY A 174 -3.71 6.30 -7.24
C GLY A 174 -2.19 6.11 -7.21
N GLY A 175 -1.58 5.71 -8.32
CA GLY A 175 -0.12 5.58 -8.45
C GLY A 175 0.62 6.91 -8.29
N VAL A 176 0.08 7.99 -8.85
CA VAL A 176 0.62 9.35 -8.67
C VAL A 176 0.53 9.78 -7.20
N SER A 177 -0.57 9.47 -6.50
CA SER A 177 -0.71 9.76 -5.07
C SER A 177 0.36 9.05 -4.25
N TYR A 178 0.55 7.75 -4.42
CA TYR A 178 1.59 7.00 -3.72
C TYR A 178 2.99 7.58 -3.98
N THR A 179 3.31 7.87 -5.24
CA THR A 179 4.63 8.42 -5.62
C THR A 179 4.82 9.84 -5.12
N GLY A 180 3.77 10.68 -5.22
CA GLY A 180 3.80 12.06 -4.72
C GLY A 180 3.99 12.14 -3.21
N GLY A 181 3.43 11.18 -2.48
CA GLY A 181 3.64 11.05 -1.03
C GLY A 181 5.11 10.90 -0.63
N ILE A 182 5.94 10.25 -1.45
CA ILE A 182 7.37 10.06 -1.19
C ILE A 182 8.12 11.39 -1.01
N VAL A 183 7.69 12.46 -1.69
CA VAL A 183 8.29 13.79 -1.55
C VAL A 183 8.17 14.29 -0.10
N PHE A 184 7.00 14.10 0.52
CA PHE A 184 6.75 14.51 1.91
C PHE A 184 7.52 13.65 2.91
N TYR A 185 7.63 12.35 2.65
CA TYR A 185 8.51 11.46 3.42
C TYR A 185 9.97 11.92 3.38
N ALA A 186 10.48 12.27 2.18
CA ALA A 186 11.84 12.77 2.02
C ALA A 186 12.06 14.12 2.71
N TRP A 187 11.05 15.01 2.73
CA TRP A 187 11.12 16.28 3.48
C TRP A 187 11.15 16.07 5.00
N HIS A 188 10.33 15.15 5.50
CA HIS A 188 10.38 14.78 6.91
C HIS A 188 11.80 14.37 7.33
N LYS A 189 12.43 13.50 6.56
CA LYS A 189 13.79 13.02 6.85
C LYS A 189 14.88 14.11 6.84
N LYS A 190 14.67 15.20 6.13
CA LYS A 190 15.57 16.37 6.17
C LYS A 190 15.39 17.22 7.43
N GLY A 191 14.48 16.84 8.32
CA GLY A 191 14.23 17.50 9.62
C GLY A 191 13.72 18.95 9.51
N ARG A 192 13.18 19.36 8.36
CA ARG A 192 12.85 20.78 8.09
C ARG A 192 11.41 21.14 8.41
N VAL A 193 10.47 20.21 8.38
CA VAL A 193 9.03 20.52 8.54
C VAL A 193 8.34 19.41 9.32
N HIS A 194 7.60 19.80 10.36
CA HIS A 194 6.78 18.90 11.17
C HIS A 194 5.58 18.36 10.35
N TYR A 195 5.04 17.22 10.75
CA TYR A 195 3.86 16.53 10.18
C TYR A 195 4.00 16.04 8.73
N MET A 196 5.18 16.19 8.07
CA MET A 196 5.33 15.73 6.69
C MET A 196 5.18 14.22 6.52
N HIS A 197 5.53 13.44 7.54
CA HIS A 197 5.25 12.01 7.54
C HIS A 197 3.74 11.72 7.58
N GLY A 198 3.00 12.45 8.38
CA GLY A 198 1.53 12.35 8.40
C GLY A 198 0.89 12.78 7.07
N VAL A 199 1.42 13.80 6.41
CA VAL A 199 0.98 14.16 5.05
C VAL A 199 1.23 12.99 4.09
N TRP A 200 2.39 12.33 4.17
CA TRP A 200 2.65 11.12 3.39
C TRP A 200 1.61 10.02 3.66
N HIS A 201 1.20 9.80 4.93
CA HIS A 201 0.10 8.88 5.27
C HIS A 201 -1.21 9.20 4.54
N LEU A 202 -1.57 10.49 4.44
CA LEU A 202 -2.77 10.91 3.72
C LEU A 202 -2.67 10.62 2.21
N PHE A 203 -1.49 10.78 1.62
CA PHE A 203 -1.25 10.42 0.23
C PHE A 203 -1.33 8.90 0.00
N VAL A 204 -0.82 8.10 0.93
CA VAL A 204 -0.96 6.63 0.88
C VAL A 204 -2.42 6.24 0.98
N LEU A 205 -3.18 6.85 1.89
CA LEU A 205 -4.62 6.59 2.05
C LEU A 205 -5.40 6.97 0.78
N LEU A 206 -5.13 8.14 0.20
CA LEU A 206 -5.75 8.58 -1.06
C LEU A 206 -5.45 7.60 -2.20
N GLY A 207 -4.19 7.16 -2.35
CA GLY A 207 -3.80 6.16 -3.33
C GLY A 207 -4.55 4.84 -3.14
N SER A 208 -4.68 4.38 -1.90
CA SER A 208 -5.43 3.16 -1.57
C SER A 208 -6.92 3.27 -1.89
N VAL A 209 -7.55 4.40 -1.58
CA VAL A 209 -8.97 4.65 -1.89
C VAL A 209 -9.20 4.65 -3.40
N LEU A 210 -8.33 5.33 -4.17
CA LEU A 210 -8.44 5.37 -5.62
C LEU A 210 -8.26 3.99 -6.26
N HIS A 211 -7.28 3.21 -5.81
CA HIS A 211 -7.08 1.85 -6.29
C HIS A 211 -8.22 0.92 -5.87
N TYR A 212 -8.72 1.06 -4.63
CA TYR A 212 -9.87 0.30 -4.15
C TYR A 212 -11.12 0.56 -5.00
N LEU A 213 -11.42 1.83 -5.29
CA LEU A 213 -12.54 2.20 -6.15
C LEU A 213 -12.35 1.70 -7.59
N CYS A 214 -11.13 1.74 -8.11
CA CYS A 214 -10.82 1.15 -9.40
C CYS A 214 -11.12 -0.35 -9.42
N ILE A 215 -10.69 -1.08 -8.40
CA ILE A 215 -10.90 -2.52 -8.29
C ILE A 215 -12.39 -2.83 -8.12
N LEU A 216 -13.08 -2.15 -7.22
CA LEU A 216 -14.50 -2.38 -6.95
C LEU A 216 -15.37 -2.12 -8.17
N LEU A 217 -15.15 -0.99 -8.85
CA LEU A 217 -16.08 -0.50 -9.89
C LEU A 217 -15.75 -0.99 -11.30
N TYR A 218 -14.47 -1.35 -11.57
CA TYR A 218 -14.05 -1.62 -12.96
C TYR A 218 -13.29 -2.94 -13.13
N VAL A 219 -12.62 -3.45 -12.09
CA VAL A 219 -11.86 -4.70 -12.18
C VAL A 219 -12.70 -5.89 -11.74
N LEU A 220 -13.30 -5.84 -10.55
CA LEU A 220 -14.12 -6.92 -10.01
C LEU A 220 -15.30 -7.29 -10.95
N PRO A 221 -16.03 -6.34 -11.56
CA PRO A 221 -17.12 -6.66 -12.50
C PRO A 221 -16.70 -7.54 -13.68
N ARG A 222 -15.43 -7.50 -14.10
CA ARG A 222 -14.93 -8.35 -15.19
C ARG A 222 -14.83 -9.83 -14.82
N ALA A 223 -14.86 -10.15 -13.54
CA ALA A 223 -14.78 -11.54 -13.09
C ALA A 223 -16.12 -12.29 -13.18
N TYR A 224 -17.24 -11.57 -13.44
CA TYR A 224 -18.58 -12.14 -13.55
C TYR A 224 -19.38 -11.58 -14.74
N ALA A 225 -18.80 -10.71 -15.58
CA ALA A 225 -19.35 -10.28 -16.87
C ALA A 225 -19.00 -11.29 -17.98
#